data_3be75da505ba100d19c6d01b49fb0d8a
#
_entry.id   3be75da505ba100d19c6d01b49fb0d8a
#
_cell.length_a   1.000
_cell.length_b   1.000
_cell.length_c   1.000
_cell.angle_alpha   90.00
_cell.angle_beta   90.00
_cell.angle_gamma   90.00
#
_symmetry.space_group_name_H-M   'P 1'
#
loop_
_entity.id
_entity.type
_entity.pdbx_description
1 polymer ?
#
loop_
_entity_poly.entity_id
_entity_poly.type
_entity_poly.pdbx_seq_one_letter_code
_entity_poly.pdbx_strand_id
1 'polypeptide(L)'
;AVIAVDALRKTNSIDPKRIFVLGHSQGGMLAPRIAAVSGHVAGLILLAAPSRPLLDILIEQNRRLAVLNDGKIDDTERAAINAIIEQVRITRDPKTAATSPTVMGQPAGYWRSIEAVDAVSEAQQVKLPMLLLQGARDIQVVDADWQNWRDAFADDANASFKLYPKLNHFGIAGEGEGSLAEYQQPGHVDARLLSDVAAWVKQH
;
A
#
# COMPACT_ATOMS: atom_id res chain seq x y z
N ALA A 1 -1.47 12.12 -9.65
CA ALA A 1 -1.62 12.63 -8.27
C ALA A 1 -0.98 14.02 -8.12
N VAL A 2 0.30 14.27 -8.52
CA VAL A 2 0.95 15.59 -8.38
C VAL A 2 0.14 16.72 -9.04
N ILE A 3 -0.30 16.52 -10.30
CA ILE A 3 -1.17 17.49 -11.01
C ILE A 3 -2.47 17.77 -10.24
N ALA A 4 -3.03 16.77 -9.55
CA ALA A 4 -4.24 16.96 -8.74
C ALA A 4 -3.96 17.84 -7.51
N VAL A 5 -2.82 17.69 -6.85
CA VAL A 5 -2.39 18.59 -5.76
C VAL A 5 -2.28 20.03 -6.28
N ASP A 6 -1.66 20.23 -7.44
CA ASP A 6 -1.55 21.56 -8.05
C ASP A 6 -2.89 22.17 -8.44
N ALA A 7 -3.83 21.33 -8.89
CA ALA A 7 -5.19 21.78 -9.19
C ALA A 7 -5.94 22.21 -7.93
N LEU A 8 -5.85 21.42 -6.85
CA LEU A 8 -6.45 21.76 -5.55
C LEU A 8 -5.91 23.09 -5.00
N ARG A 9 -4.60 23.30 -5.09
CA ARG A 9 -3.98 24.57 -4.65
C ARG A 9 -4.48 25.81 -5.35
N LYS A 10 -4.97 25.67 -6.57
CA LYS A 10 -5.52 26.77 -7.39
C LYS A 10 -7.02 26.94 -7.21
N THR A 11 -7.67 26.11 -6.41
CA THR A 11 -9.11 26.13 -6.19
C THR A 11 -9.44 27.09 -5.03
N ASN A 12 -10.19 28.14 -5.29
CA ASN A 12 -10.44 29.24 -4.35
C ASN A 12 -11.08 28.81 -3.01
N SER A 13 -11.79 27.68 -2.97
CA SER A 13 -12.45 27.17 -1.76
C SER A 13 -11.58 26.20 -0.93
N ILE A 14 -10.33 25.96 -1.33
CA ILE A 14 -9.41 25.02 -0.68
C ILE A 14 -8.25 25.81 -0.07
N ASP A 15 -7.94 25.50 1.20
CA ASP A 15 -6.73 25.99 1.82
C ASP A 15 -5.51 25.28 1.19
N PRO A 16 -4.64 26.00 0.47
CA PRO A 16 -3.48 25.40 -0.22
C PRO A 16 -2.42 24.85 0.73
N LYS A 17 -2.49 25.19 2.02
CA LYS A 17 -1.59 24.68 3.07
C LYS A 17 -2.12 23.42 3.75
N ARG A 18 -3.34 23.00 3.44
CA ARG A 18 -4.02 21.86 4.06
C ARG A 18 -4.47 20.81 3.04
N ILE A 19 -3.58 20.44 2.15
CA ILE A 19 -3.80 19.38 1.17
C ILE A 19 -3.08 18.12 1.67
N PHE A 20 -3.85 17.07 1.89
CA PHE A 20 -3.35 15.76 2.35
C PHE A 20 -3.44 14.74 1.23
N VAL A 21 -2.52 13.76 1.24
CA VAL A 21 -2.57 12.60 0.34
C VAL A 21 -2.92 11.37 1.16
N LEU A 22 -4.09 10.77 0.87
CA LEU A 22 -4.45 9.46 1.35
C LEU A 22 -4.12 8.44 0.26
N GLY A 23 -3.26 7.50 0.57
CA GLY A 23 -2.91 6.37 -0.29
C GLY A 23 -3.34 5.05 0.33
N HIS A 24 -4.02 4.20 -0.47
CA HIS A 24 -4.37 2.84 -0.08
C HIS A 24 -3.50 1.85 -0.85
N SER A 25 -2.99 0.83 -0.16
CA SER A 25 -2.18 -0.23 -0.79
C SER A 25 -0.99 0.33 -1.56
N GLN A 26 -0.83 0.02 -2.85
CA GLN A 26 0.18 0.62 -3.72
C GLN A 26 0.15 2.17 -3.70
N GLY A 27 -1.05 2.77 -3.58
CA GLY A 27 -1.19 4.22 -3.42
C GLY A 27 -0.55 4.73 -2.13
N GLY A 28 -0.61 3.96 -1.04
CA GLY A 28 0.08 4.26 0.21
C GLY A 28 1.60 4.18 0.08
N MET A 29 2.10 3.16 -0.61
CA MET A 29 3.53 3.03 -0.94
C MET A 29 4.04 4.23 -1.77
N LEU A 30 3.22 4.78 -2.68
CA LEU A 30 3.59 5.89 -3.57
C LEU A 30 3.38 7.27 -2.95
N ALA A 31 2.61 7.37 -1.86
CA ALA A 31 2.24 8.66 -1.27
C ALA A 31 3.45 9.52 -0.83
N PRO A 32 4.53 8.97 -0.23
CA PRO A 32 5.74 9.74 0.08
C PRO A 32 6.38 10.36 -1.16
N ARG A 33 6.50 9.60 -2.25
CA ARG A 33 7.04 10.11 -3.54
C ARG A 33 6.16 11.21 -4.13
N ILE A 34 4.83 11.06 -4.05
CA ILE A 34 3.90 12.10 -4.49
C ILE A 34 4.12 13.39 -3.69
N ALA A 35 4.29 13.28 -2.39
CA ALA A 35 4.56 14.43 -1.53
C ALA A 35 5.91 15.10 -1.86
N ALA A 36 6.97 14.30 -2.01
CA ALA A 36 8.30 14.81 -2.36
C ALA A 36 8.31 15.56 -3.70
N VAL A 37 7.68 14.96 -4.74
CA VAL A 37 7.62 15.57 -6.08
C VAL A 37 6.73 16.80 -6.10
N SER A 38 5.61 16.79 -5.37
CA SER A 38 4.70 17.94 -5.30
C SER A 38 5.28 19.10 -4.49
N GLY A 39 5.94 18.82 -3.37
CA GLY A 39 6.41 19.83 -2.41
C GLY A 39 5.30 20.64 -1.72
N HIS A 40 4.03 20.21 -1.86
CA HIS A 40 2.85 21.00 -1.43
C HIS A 40 1.80 20.17 -0.67
N VAL A 41 2.22 19.06 -0.09
CA VAL A 41 1.36 18.18 0.72
C VAL A 41 1.60 18.49 2.20
N ALA A 42 0.51 18.65 2.96
CA ALA A 42 0.55 18.97 4.38
C ALA A 42 0.77 17.73 5.26
N GLY A 43 0.37 16.55 4.79
CA GLY A 43 0.55 15.30 5.51
C GLY A 43 0.08 14.10 4.70
N LEU A 44 0.44 12.89 5.17
CA LEU A 44 0.20 11.63 4.50
C LEU A 44 -0.69 10.73 5.34
N ILE A 45 -1.61 10.03 4.68
CA ILE A 45 -2.42 8.98 5.29
C ILE A 45 -2.18 7.70 4.50
N LEU A 46 -1.54 6.71 5.14
CA LEU A 46 -1.09 5.48 4.51
C LEU A 46 -1.97 4.32 5.02
N LEU A 47 -2.91 3.87 4.21
CA LEU A 47 -3.78 2.74 4.54
C LEU A 47 -3.27 1.48 3.85
N ALA A 48 -2.96 0.44 4.65
CA ALA A 48 -2.47 -0.84 4.16
C ALA A 48 -1.30 -0.68 3.16
N ALA A 49 -0.32 0.16 3.51
CA ALA A 49 0.76 0.55 2.62
C ALA A 49 1.91 -0.47 2.64
N PRO A 50 2.29 -1.05 1.49
CA PRO A 50 3.50 -1.84 1.38
C PRO A 50 4.74 -1.05 1.77
N SER A 51 5.64 -1.68 2.53
CA SER A 51 6.96 -1.15 2.90
C SER A 51 8.11 -1.89 2.21
N ARG A 52 7.80 -3.00 1.55
CA ARG A 52 8.75 -3.89 0.86
C ARG A 52 8.54 -3.85 -0.66
N PRO A 53 9.49 -4.38 -1.47
CA PRO A 53 9.32 -4.46 -2.92
C PRO A 53 8.03 -5.18 -3.31
N LEU A 54 7.22 -4.52 -4.14
CA LEU A 54 5.85 -4.99 -4.43
C LEU A 54 5.81 -6.34 -5.16
N LEU A 55 6.82 -6.65 -5.99
CA LEU A 55 6.90 -7.95 -6.66
C LEU A 55 7.20 -9.10 -5.70
N ASP A 56 7.94 -8.86 -4.61
CA ASP A 56 8.17 -9.86 -3.57
C ASP A 56 6.89 -10.10 -2.75
N ILE A 57 6.16 -9.03 -2.44
CA ILE A 57 4.85 -9.10 -1.79
C ILE A 57 3.87 -9.90 -2.65
N LEU A 58 3.84 -9.71 -3.97
CA LEU A 58 2.96 -10.46 -4.86
C LEU A 58 3.25 -11.98 -4.84
N ILE A 59 4.52 -12.38 -4.79
CA ILE A 59 4.89 -13.79 -4.66
C ILE A 59 4.41 -14.34 -3.31
N GLU A 60 4.67 -13.61 -2.23
CA GLU A 60 4.26 -13.99 -0.88
C GLU A 60 2.73 -14.09 -0.77
N GLN A 61 2.01 -13.12 -1.30
CA GLN A 61 0.55 -13.09 -1.33
C GLN A 61 -0.03 -14.33 -2.03
N ASN A 62 0.49 -14.71 -3.19
CA ASN A 62 0.00 -15.90 -3.90
C ASN A 62 0.25 -17.18 -3.12
N ARG A 63 1.41 -17.32 -2.46
CA ARG A 63 1.69 -18.46 -1.58
C ARG A 63 0.73 -18.51 -0.39
N ARG A 64 0.48 -17.37 0.25
CA ARG A 64 -0.45 -17.25 1.37
C ARG A 64 -1.87 -17.62 0.96
N LEU A 65 -2.34 -17.11 -0.17
CA LEU A 65 -3.69 -17.37 -0.67
C LEU A 65 -3.91 -18.86 -0.97
N ALA A 66 -2.92 -19.56 -1.53
CA ALA A 66 -2.98 -20.99 -1.75
C ALA A 66 -3.13 -21.75 -0.41
N VAL A 67 -2.33 -21.40 0.60
CA VAL A 67 -2.45 -22.02 1.94
C VAL A 67 -3.79 -21.70 2.61
N LEU A 68 -4.31 -20.48 2.47
CA LEU A 68 -5.60 -20.07 3.07
C LEU A 68 -6.81 -20.79 2.45
N ASN A 69 -6.66 -21.34 1.26
CA ASN A 69 -7.75 -22.06 0.57
C ASN A 69 -8.10 -23.37 1.30
N ASP A 70 -7.11 -24.26 1.51
CA ASP A 70 -7.33 -25.59 2.10
C ASP A 70 -6.20 -26.07 3.03
N GLY A 71 -5.25 -25.19 3.39
CA GLY A 71 -4.10 -25.49 4.24
C GLY A 71 -2.93 -26.14 3.50
N LYS A 72 -2.97 -26.25 2.17
CA LYS A 72 -1.93 -26.89 1.35
C LYS A 72 -1.67 -26.08 0.09
N ILE A 73 -0.57 -26.36 -0.58
CA ILE A 73 -0.28 -25.87 -1.92
C ILE A 73 -0.28 -27.10 -2.85
N ASP A 74 -1.30 -27.24 -3.67
CA ASP A 74 -1.39 -28.30 -4.66
C ASP A 74 -0.45 -28.06 -5.87
N ASP A 75 -0.41 -29.01 -6.81
CA ASP A 75 0.49 -28.91 -7.95
C ASP A 75 0.07 -27.79 -8.93
N THR A 76 -1.21 -27.49 -9.04
CA THR A 76 -1.73 -26.40 -9.87
C THR A 76 -1.37 -25.04 -9.30
N GLU A 77 -1.57 -24.87 -7.99
CA GLU A 77 -1.20 -23.65 -7.26
C GLU A 77 0.32 -23.44 -7.27
N ARG A 78 1.08 -24.53 -7.09
CA ARG A 78 2.54 -24.50 -7.19
C ARG A 78 3.01 -24.06 -8.57
N ALA A 79 2.40 -24.58 -9.62
CA ALA A 79 2.70 -24.17 -11.00
C ALA A 79 2.37 -22.70 -11.23
N ALA A 80 1.24 -22.19 -10.73
CA ALA A 80 0.86 -20.79 -10.82
C ALA A 80 1.84 -19.87 -10.07
N ILE A 81 2.23 -20.25 -8.85
CA ILE A 81 3.23 -19.51 -8.06
C ILE A 81 4.57 -19.46 -8.80
N ASN A 82 5.03 -20.59 -9.34
CA ASN A 82 6.27 -20.65 -10.09
C ASN A 82 6.23 -19.79 -11.36
N ALA A 83 5.08 -19.71 -12.04
CA ALA A 83 4.89 -18.83 -13.18
C ALA A 83 5.04 -17.35 -12.77
N ILE A 84 4.50 -16.95 -11.63
CA ILE A 84 4.67 -15.58 -11.11
C ILE A 84 6.14 -15.32 -10.77
N ILE A 85 6.83 -16.25 -10.11
CA ILE A 85 8.26 -16.13 -9.79
C ILE A 85 9.08 -15.93 -11.07
N GLU A 86 8.82 -16.71 -12.11
CA GLU A 86 9.50 -16.57 -13.41
C GLU A 86 9.19 -15.23 -14.07
N GLN A 87 7.95 -14.76 -14.04
CA GLN A 87 7.58 -13.44 -14.54
C GLN A 87 8.30 -12.32 -13.80
N VAL A 88 8.45 -12.42 -12.48
CA VAL A 88 9.22 -11.47 -11.66
C VAL A 88 10.70 -11.50 -12.06
N ARG A 89 11.28 -12.70 -12.25
CA ARG A 89 12.67 -12.85 -12.71
C ARG A 89 12.88 -12.16 -14.05
N ILE A 90 11.98 -12.40 -15.03
CA ILE A 90 12.00 -11.76 -16.34
C ILE A 90 11.87 -10.24 -16.22
N THR A 91 10.98 -9.77 -15.35
CA THR A 91 10.78 -8.33 -15.11
C THR A 91 12.05 -7.64 -14.62
N ARG A 92 12.78 -8.29 -13.72
CA ARG A 92 14.01 -7.77 -13.09
C ARG A 92 15.24 -7.91 -14.00
N ASP A 93 15.20 -8.74 -15.04
CA ASP A 93 16.31 -8.88 -15.99
C ASP A 93 16.44 -7.57 -16.79
N PRO A 94 17.60 -6.87 -16.72
CA PRO A 94 17.83 -5.63 -17.46
C PRO A 94 17.80 -5.81 -18.99
N LYS A 95 17.95 -7.06 -19.47
CA LYS A 95 17.86 -7.37 -20.89
C LYS A 95 16.42 -7.42 -21.39
N THR A 96 15.44 -7.57 -20.51
CA THR A 96 14.02 -7.54 -20.88
C THR A 96 13.64 -6.13 -21.30
N ALA A 97 13.10 -5.96 -22.51
CA ALA A 97 12.66 -4.66 -23.00
C ALA A 97 11.61 -4.05 -22.07
N ALA A 98 11.68 -2.74 -21.84
CA ALA A 98 10.78 -2.03 -20.93
C ALA A 98 9.30 -2.17 -21.32
N THR A 99 9.01 -2.38 -22.61
CA THR A 99 7.66 -2.56 -23.14
C THR A 99 7.15 -4.00 -23.10
N SER A 100 8.01 -4.98 -22.75
CA SER A 100 7.62 -6.39 -22.69
C SER A 100 6.56 -6.61 -21.61
N PRO A 101 5.43 -7.26 -21.92
CA PRO A 101 4.45 -7.63 -20.93
C PRO A 101 5.04 -8.69 -19.98
N THR A 102 4.84 -8.51 -18.70
CA THR A 102 5.35 -9.39 -17.64
C THR A 102 4.27 -9.63 -16.57
N VAL A 103 4.57 -9.49 -15.31
CA VAL A 103 3.65 -9.75 -14.20
C VAL A 103 2.30 -9.05 -14.44
N MET A 104 1.21 -9.80 -14.36
CA MET A 104 -0.17 -9.33 -14.60
C MET A 104 -0.37 -8.61 -15.93
N GLY A 105 0.42 -8.96 -16.96
CA GLY A 105 0.36 -8.33 -18.28
C GLY A 105 0.90 -6.90 -18.37
N GLN A 106 1.41 -6.35 -17.27
CA GLN A 106 1.99 -5.01 -17.28
C GLN A 106 3.40 -4.99 -17.86
N PRO A 107 3.83 -3.88 -18.47
CA PRO A 107 5.17 -3.75 -19.01
C PRO A 107 6.26 -3.89 -17.94
N ALA A 108 7.40 -4.52 -18.28
CA ALA A 108 8.53 -4.65 -17.38
C ALA A 108 9.03 -3.28 -16.85
N GLY A 109 8.99 -2.25 -17.68
CA GLY A 109 9.35 -0.88 -17.29
C GLY A 109 8.45 -0.30 -16.20
N TYR A 110 7.15 -0.62 -16.24
CA TYR A 110 6.21 -0.23 -15.18
C TYR A 110 6.64 -0.82 -13.83
N TRP A 111 6.83 -2.14 -13.78
CA TRP A 111 7.21 -2.81 -12.54
C TRP A 111 8.57 -2.35 -12.01
N ARG A 112 9.56 -2.18 -12.89
CA ARG A 112 10.87 -1.65 -12.49
C ARG A 112 10.77 -0.24 -11.92
N SER A 113 9.87 0.60 -12.45
CA SER A 113 9.64 1.93 -11.90
C SER A 113 8.97 1.89 -10.52
N ILE A 114 8.11 0.90 -10.27
CA ILE A 114 7.51 0.67 -8.95
C ILE A 114 8.54 0.11 -7.96
N GLU A 115 9.39 -0.83 -8.37
CA GLU A 115 10.43 -1.40 -7.51
C GLU A 115 11.55 -0.39 -7.16
N ALA A 116 11.69 0.67 -7.93
CA ALA A 116 12.58 1.79 -7.61
C ALA A 116 12.03 2.71 -6.50
N VAL A 117 10.85 2.41 -5.95
CA VAL A 117 10.25 3.14 -4.82
C VAL A 117 10.68 2.49 -3.52
N ASP A 118 11.46 3.20 -2.72
CA ASP A 118 11.67 2.88 -1.32
C ASP A 118 10.75 3.77 -0.48
N ALA A 119 9.55 3.26 -0.21
CA ALA A 119 8.49 4.03 0.44
C ALA A 119 8.89 4.52 1.84
N VAL A 120 9.60 3.69 2.61
CA VAL A 120 10.05 4.01 3.97
C VAL A 120 11.10 5.10 3.93
N SER A 121 12.16 4.93 3.14
CA SER A 121 13.22 5.92 2.99
C SER A 121 12.72 7.26 2.45
N GLU A 122 11.80 7.22 1.47
CA GLU A 122 11.18 8.44 0.93
C GLU A 122 10.30 9.14 1.95
N ALA A 123 9.56 8.40 2.79
CA ALA A 123 8.78 8.96 3.87
C ALA A 123 9.65 9.65 4.93
N GLN A 124 10.78 9.05 5.30
CA GLN A 124 11.74 9.66 6.23
C GLN A 124 12.34 10.97 5.69
N GLN A 125 12.49 11.08 4.36
CA GLN A 125 13.03 12.28 3.73
C GLN A 125 12.03 13.44 3.68
N VAL A 126 10.74 13.18 3.48
CA VAL A 126 9.73 14.25 3.36
C VAL A 126 9.38 14.91 4.70
N LYS A 127 9.59 14.22 5.82
CA LYS A 127 9.41 14.74 7.21
C LYS A 127 8.03 15.37 7.45
N LEU A 128 7.00 14.81 6.85
CA LEU A 128 5.63 15.27 7.00
C LEU A 128 4.90 14.53 8.12
N PRO A 129 3.88 15.13 8.74
CA PRO A 129 2.96 14.39 9.58
C PRO A 129 2.37 13.20 8.83
N MET A 130 2.34 12.02 9.46
CA MET A 130 1.82 10.79 8.85
C MET A 130 0.87 10.06 9.78
N LEU A 131 -0.22 9.55 9.19
CA LEU A 131 -1.14 8.60 9.80
C LEU A 131 -1.05 7.26 9.07
N LEU A 132 -0.56 6.23 9.75
CA LEU A 132 -0.45 4.89 9.20
C LEU A 132 -1.58 4.02 9.78
N LEU A 133 -2.33 3.39 8.90
CA LEU A 133 -3.53 2.63 9.21
C LEU A 133 -3.41 1.22 8.65
N GLN A 134 -3.65 0.19 9.48
CA GLN A 134 -3.55 -1.21 9.07
C GLN A 134 -4.70 -2.04 9.64
N GLY A 135 -5.26 -2.91 8.83
CA GLY A 135 -6.15 -3.97 9.28
C GLY A 135 -5.37 -5.22 9.67
N ALA A 136 -5.61 -5.76 10.87
CA ALA A 136 -4.93 -6.99 11.32
C ALA A 136 -5.37 -8.24 10.54
N ARG A 137 -6.49 -8.17 9.82
CA ARG A 137 -6.99 -9.24 8.94
C ARG A 137 -6.59 -9.04 7.47
N ASP A 138 -5.64 -8.16 7.21
CA ASP A 138 -5.14 -7.92 5.86
C ASP A 138 -4.32 -9.12 5.37
N ILE A 139 -4.78 -9.79 4.30
CA ILE A 139 -4.12 -10.92 3.68
C ILE A 139 -3.21 -10.53 2.51
N GLN A 140 -3.20 -9.26 2.13
CA GLN A 140 -2.41 -8.75 1.01
C GLN A 140 -1.15 -8.03 1.49
N VAL A 141 -1.29 -7.02 2.36
CA VAL A 141 -0.20 -6.31 3.00
C VAL A 141 -0.17 -6.74 4.46
N VAL A 142 0.83 -7.51 4.82
CA VAL A 142 0.83 -8.27 6.07
C VAL A 142 1.62 -7.58 7.18
N ASP A 143 1.62 -8.19 8.36
CA ASP A 143 2.29 -7.67 9.55
C ASP A 143 3.75 -7.30 9.33
N ALA A 144 4.48 -8.01 8.45
CA ALA A 144 5.87 -7.67 8.12
C ALA A 144 6.01 -6.24 7.55
N ASP A 145 5.06 -5.80 6.71
CA ASP A 145 5.05 -4.42 6.20
C ASP A 145 4.70 -3.42 7.29
N TRP A 146 3.74 -3.78 8.15
CA TRP A 146 3.35 -2.97 9.29
C TRP A 146 4.49 -2.77 10.29
N GLN A 147 5.24 -3.83 10.63
CA GLN A 147 6.38 -3.75 11.53
C GLN A 147 7.50 -2.89 10.93
N ASN A 148 7.82 -3.05 9.64
CA ASN A 148 8.81 -2.21 8.97
C ASN A 148 8.49 -0.71 9.09
N TRP A 149 7.22 -0.33 8.89
CA TRP A 149 6.78 1.05 9.11
C TRP A 149 6.96 1.48 10.56
N ARG A 150 6.57 0.65 11.51
CA ARG A 150 6.68 0.96 12.95
C ARG A 150 8.11 1.11 13.39
N ASP A 151 8.99 0.21 12.96
CA ASP A 151 10.40 0.23 13.33
C ASP A 151 11.10 1.46 12.75
N ALA A 152 10.79 1.81 11.50
CA ALA A 152 11.38 2.96 10.83
C ALA A 152 11.00 4.32 11.44
N PHE A 153 9.86 4.40 12.11
CA PHE A 153 9.30 5.63 12.68
C PHE A 153 8.98 5.52 14.17
N ALA A 154 9.67 4.60 14.89
CA ALA A 154 9.40 4.33 16.32
C ALA A 154 9.52 5.58 17.18
N ASP A 155 10.49 6.44 16.90
CA ASP A 155 10.82 7.64 17.65
C ASP A 155 10.36 8.94 16.95
N ASP A 156 9.60 8.83 15.84
CA ASP A 156 9.13 10.01 15.11
C ASP A 156 7.78 10.49 15.66
N ALA A 157 7.80 11.63 16.35
CA ALA A 157 6.60 12.26 16.89
C ALA A 157 5.57 12.69 15.82
N ASN A 158 5.96 12.77 14.55
CA ASN A 158 5.06 13.08 13.43
C ASN A 158 4.34 11.85 12.88
N ALA A 159 4.75 10.63 13.27
CA ALA A 159 4.11 9.40 12.81
C ALA A 159 3.09 8.88 13.85
N SER A 160 1.86 8.70 13.39
CA SER A 160 0.77 8.11 14.18
C SER A 160 0.37 6.77 13.59
N PHE A 161 0.18 5.76 14.44
CA PHE A 161 -0.11 4.39 14.02
C PHE A 161 -1.44 3.90 14.60
N LYS A 162 -2.29 3.31 13.75
CA LYS A 162 -3.53 2.65 14.19
C LYS A 162 -3.68 1.29 13.53
N LEU A 163 -3.73 0.25 14.37
CA LEU A 163 -4.02 -1.12 13.96
C LEU A 163 -5.47 -1.44 14.34
N TYR A 164 -6.24 -1.94 13.37
CA TYR A 164 -7.64 -2.32 13.54
C TYR A 164 -7.78 -3.84 13.53
N PRO A 165 -8.10 -4.46 14.68
CA PRO A 165 -8.09 -5.92 14.82
C PRO A 165 -9.06 -6.65 13.88
N LYS A 166 -10.15 -6.00 13.47
CA LYS A 166 -11.22 -6.61 12.67
C LYS A 166 -11.21 -6.24 11.20
N LEU A 167 -10.35 -5.33 10.75
CA LEU A 167 -10.38 -4.84 9.38
C LEU A 167 -9.51 -5.67 8.44
N ASN A 168 -10.02 -5.87 7.22
CA ASN A 168 -9.29 -6.45 6.10
C ASN A 168 -8.56 -5.36 5.28
N HIS A 169 -7.98 -5.75 4.14
CA HIS A 169 -7.22 -4.86 3.25
C HIS A 169 -7.98 -3.59 2.81
N PHE A 170 -9.30 -3.68 2.66
CA PHE A 170 -10.15 -2.56 2.24
C PHE A 170 -10.70 -1.73 3.41
N GLY A 171 -10.27 -2.01 4.63
CA GLY A 171 -10.80 -1.34 5.82
C GLY A 171 -12.23 -1.76 6.15
N ILE A 172 -12.65 -2.94 5.72
CA ILE A 172 -13.97 -3.53 5.98
C ILE A 172 -13.84 -4.50 7.15
N ALA A 173 -14.75 -4.42 8.11
CA ALA A 173 -14.77 -5.28 9.28
C ALA A 173 -15.24 -6.70 8.93
N GLY A 174 -14.63 -7.69 9.58
CA GLY A 174 -14.98 -9.11 9.48
C GLY A 174 -14.53 -9.89 10.72
N GLU A 175 -14.76 -11.20 10.71
CA GLU A 175 -14.39 -12.11 11.79
C GLU A 175 -13.42 -13.19 11.29
N GLY A 176 -12.64 -13.79 12.21
CA GLY A 176 -11.65 -14.82 11.89
C GLY A 176 -10.51 -14.31 11.02
N GLU A 177 -9.86 -15.22 10.30
CA GLU A 177 -8.83 -14.87 9.31
C GLU A 177 -9.47 -14.24 8.07
N GLY A 178 -8.76 -13.28 7.44
CA GLY A 178 -9.22 -12.66 6.19
C GLY A 178 -9.23 -13.67 5.04
N SER A 179 -10.10 -13.45 4.05
CA SER A 179 -10.20 -14.31 2.87
C SER A 179 -10.51 -13.52 1.60
N LEU A 180 -10.19 -14.09 0.42
CA LEU A 180 -10.60 -13.50 -0.86
C LEU A 180 -12.13 -13.49 -1.04
N ALA A 181 -12.84 -14.43 -0.43
CA ALA A 181 -14.30 -14.51 -0.52
C ALA A 181 -14.98 -13.27 0.07
N GLU A 182 -14.37 -12.65 1.09
CA GLU A 182 -14.89 -11.41 1.67
C GLU A 182 -14.91 -10.25 0.65
N TYR A 183 -13.96 -10.23 -0.29
CA TYR A 183 -13.86 -9.16 -1.30
C TYR A 183 -14.97 -9.22 -2.35
N GLN A 184 -15.69 -10.34 -2.43
CA GLN A 184 -16.86 -10.51 -3.30
C GLN A 184 -18.17 -10.05 -2.63
N GLN A 185 -18.13 -9.75 -1.33
CA GLN A 185 -19.30 -9.31 -0.58
C GLN A 185 -19.38 -7.79 -0.55
N PRO A 186 -20.56 -7.20 -0.74
CA PRO A 186 -20.75 -5.77 -0.49
C PRO A 186 -20.41 -5.41 0.95
N GLY A 187 -19.73 -4.28 1.13
CA GLY A 187 -19.33 -3.83 2.46
C GLY A 187 -19.08 -2.34 2.47
N HIS A 188 -18.87 -1.79 3.66
CA HIS A 188 -18.52 -0.40 3.87
C HIS A 188 -17.23 -0.28 4.66
N VAL A 189 -16.44 0.72 4.35
CA VAL A 189 -15.27 1.09 5.16
C VAL A 189 -15.74 1.38 6.59
N ASP A 190 -15.01 0.87 7.56
CA ASP A 190 -15.35 0.98 8.98
C ASP A 190 -15.46 2.44 9.42
N ALA A 191 -16.53 2.75 10.15
CA ALA A 191 -16.83 4.11 10.59
C ALA A 191 -15.75 4.67 11.55
N ARG A 192 -15.08 3.82 12.33
CA ARG A 192 -13.99 4.23 13.21
C ARG A 192 -12.78 4.65 12.39
N LEU A 193 -12.42 3.89 11.35
CA LEU A 193 -11.32 4.27 10.44
C LEU A 193 -11.61 5.64 9.80
N LEU A 194 -12.81 5.85 9.29
CA LEU A 194 -13.22 7.14 8.70
C LEU A 194 -13.16 8.28 9.71
N SER A 195 -13.63 8.04 10.94
CA SER A 195 -13.59 9.01 12.04
C SER A 195 -12.15 9.36 12.44
N ASP A 196 -11.27 8.38 12.50
CA ASP A 196 -9.86 8.56 12.83
C ASP A 196 -9.13 9.39 11.78
N VAL A 197 -9.37 9.12 10.49
CA VAL A 197 -8.85 9.93 9.38
C VAL A 197 -9.34 11.36 9.49
N ALA A 198 -10.65 11.56 9.67
CA ALA A 198 -11.23 12.90 9.76
C ALA A 198 -10.72 13.69 10.96
N ALA A 199 -10.55 13.03 12.13
CA ALA A 199 -10.00 13.66 13.32
C ALA A 199 -8.55 14.07 13.10
N TRP A 200 -7.74 13.18 12.52
CA TRP A 200 -6.33 13.46 12.25
C TRP A 200 -6.15 14.63 11.26
N VAL A 201 -6.91 14.67 10.16
CA VAL A 201 -6.88 15.78 9.19
C VAL A 201 -7.29 17.11 9.83
N LYS A 202 -8.22 17.11 10.81
CA LYS A 202 -8.62 18.34 11.51
C LYS A 202 -7.54 18.88 12.45
N GLN A 203 -6.66 18.02 12.96
CA GLN A 203 -5.59 18.40 13.89
C GLN A 203 -4.35 18.97 13.16
N HIS A 204 -4.18 18.62 11.91
CA HIS A 204 -3.06 19.06 11.05
C HIS A 204 -3.54 19.99 9.93
#